data_b70998854418bcc4d86c4d854592baff
#
_entry.id   b70998854418bcc4d86c4d854592baff
#
_cell.length_a   1.000
_cell.length_b   1.000
_cell.length_c   1.000
_cell.angle_alpha   90.00
_cell.angle_beta   90.00
_cell.angle_gamma   90.00
#
_symmetry.space_group_name_H-M   'P 1'
#
loop_
_entity.id
_entity.type
_entity.pdbx_description
1 polymer ?
#
loop_
_entity_poly.entity_id
_entity_poly.type
_entity_poly.pdbx_seq_one_letter_code
_entity_poly.pdbx_strand_id
1 'polypeptide(L)'
;MAEQRTRRPHGPMGGPGRGMMPGEKPKDFKNSIEKLVRYLGRYWYAIVAVMIFAAVSTVFSVAGPKVMARATNALVEGLGKKIAGTGSIDFTYIAKVLLFTLGLYICSAVFSFIQGMIMTGITQKTCYRMRKEISEKINRMPMKYFESRTYGEVLSRITNDVDTLGQSLNQSVTQIITSVATLVGTLVMMISISGIMTLISLVILPVSAILISFIIKHSQKYFRQQQEYLGHINGQVEEVYGGHLVVQAYNKQESTIKKFEDTNQILFQSAWKSQFLSGLMQPIMQFVGNLGYVGVAISGGLLAIRGTIGVGEIQAFIQYVRNFTQPIQQIAQVANMLQSMAAASERVFEFLDEEEEELTVEHAVHLDHVDGYVDFSHVSFGYNPDQIIIRDFSAHVTPGQKIAIVGPTGAGKTTMVKLLMRFYDVTGGAIQVDGHDIRDFNRQELRDAFGMVLQDTWLFKGSIMENIRYGRLDATDEEVIEAAKAAHAHHFIQTLPGGYQMELNEDASNVSQGQKQLLTIARAILADNPILILDEATSSVDTRTEVRIQKALDNLMRGRTSFIIAHRLSTIRNADLILVMKDGDIIEQGTHEQLLAQKGFYADLYNSQFEENA
;
A
#
# COMPACT_ATOMS: atom_id res chain seq x y z
N MET A 1 -33.18 15.13 3.12
CA MET A 1 -32.10 15.42 2.15
C MET A 1 -30.98 14.44 2.47
N ALA A 2 -30.96 13.30 1.80
CA ALA A 2 -29.95 12.26 1.97
C ALA A 2 -28.91 12.45 0.87
N GLU A 3 -27.65 12.67 1.25
CA GLU A 3 -26.50 12.70 0.36
C GLU A 3 -26.32 11.32 -0.30
N GLN A 4 -26.61 11.24 -1.57
CA GLN A 4 -26.24 10.10 -2.41
C GLN A 4 -24.72 10.10 -2.55
N ARG A 5 -24.04 9.19 -1.83
CA ARG A 5 -22.66 8.80 -2.13
C ARG A 5 -22.65 7.99 -3.42
N THR A 6 -22.40 8.65 -4.53
CA THR A 6 -22.13 8.04 -5.84
C THR A 6 -20.90 7.13 -5.75
N ARG A 7 -21.08 5.86 -6.05
CA ARG A 7 -19.99 4.90 -6.30
C ARG A 7 -19.12 5.43 -7.43
N ARG A 8 -17.83 5.65 -7.16
CA ARG A 8 -16.85 6.04 -8.17
C ARG A 8 -16.49 4.83 -9.02
N PRO A 9 -16.44 4.94 -10.36
CA PRO A 9 -15.97 3.87 -11.23
C PRO A 9 -14.47 3.61 -11.00
N HIS A 10 -14.08 2.35 -11.10
CA HIS A 10 -12.68 1.91 -11.02
C HIS A 10 -11.87 2.55 -12.16
N GLY A 11 -10.92 3.41 -11.83
CA GLY A 11 -9.93 3.93 -12.76
C GLY A 11 -8.75 2.96 -12.92
N PRO A 12 -8.09 2.94 -14.08
CA PRO A 12 -6.96 2.07 -14.33
C PRO A 12 -5.74 2.42 -13.46
N MET A 13 -4.99 1.38 -13.09
CA MET A 13 -3.76 1.42 -12.28
C MET A 13 -2.82 2.55 -12.72
N GLY A 14 -2.45 3.40 -11.77
CA GLY A 14 -1.46 4.44 -11.97
C GLY A 14 -0.08 3.86 -12.26
N GLY A 15 0.52 4.32 -13.35
CA GLY A 15 1.89 4.02 -13.74
C GLY A 15 2.94 4.53 -12.72
N PRO A 16 4.21 4.10 -12.84
CA PRO A 16 5.28 4.43 -11.91
C PRO A 16 5.67 5.90 -12.02
N GLY A 17 5.18 6.76 -11.12
CA GLY A 17 5.46 8.19 -11.15
C GLY A 17 4.82 9.03 -10.06
N ARG A 18 4.27 8.45 -8.98
CA ARG A 18 3.89 9.24 -7.81
C ARG A 18 5.16 9.65 -7.07
N GLY A 19 5.68 10.82 -7.43
CA GLY A 19 6.64 11.55 -6.60
C GLY A 19 6.10 11.62 -5.17
N MET A 20 7.00 11.45 -4.18
CA MET A 20 6.73 11.54 -2.74
C MET A 20 5.71 12.64 -2.45
N MET A 21 4.46 12.29 -2.18
CA MET A 21 3.58 13.19 -1.45
C MET A 21 4.27 13.48 -0.11
N PRO A 22 4.30 14.73 0.38
CA PRO A 22 4.75 15.00 1.74
C PRO A 22 3.87 14.15 2.64
N GLY A 23 4.47 13.17 3.33
CA GLY A 23 3.77 12.14 4.08
C GLY A 23 2.80 12.77 5.06
N GLU A 24 1.61 12.19 5.14
CA GLU A 24 0.70 12.46 6.25
C GLU A 24 1.51 12.38 7.55
N LYS A 25 1.33 13.37 8.41
CA LYS A 25 2.00 13.35 9.71
C LYS A 25 1.44 12.17 10.49
N PRO A 26 2.28 11.35 11.11
CA PRO A 26 1.82 10.26 11.95
C PRO A 26 0.96 10.83 13.09
N LYS A 27 -0.11 10.15 13.44
CA LYS A 27 -1.00 10.51 14.56
C LYS A 27 -0.23 10.36 15.89
N ASP A 28 0.57 9.28 16.00
CA ASP A 28 1.41 9.00 17.16
C ASP A 28 2.83 8.60 16.73
N PHE A 29 3.68 9.62 16.54
CA PHE A 29 5.07 9.46 16.13
C PHE A 29 5.86 8.55 17.09
N LYS A 30 5.66 8.74 18.43
CA LYS A 30 6.45 8.03 19.43
C LYS A 30 6.14 6.53 19.42
N ASN A 31 4.87 6.18 19.41
CA ASN A 31 4.43 4.79 19.41
C ASN A 31 4.84 4.05 18.12
N SER A 32 4.72 4.72 16.98
CA SER A 32 5.10 4.16 15.67
C SER A 32 6.59 3.84 15.59
N ILE A 33 7.45 4.76 16.08
CA ILE A 33 8.89 4.54 16.14
C ILE A 33 9.25 3.45 17.17
N GLU A 34 8.59 3.43 18.33
CA GLU A 34 8.83 2.40 19.35
C GLU A 34 8.51 1.00 18.84
N LYS A 35 7.38 0.82 18.15
CA LYS A 35 7.00 -0.44 17.50
C LYS A 35 8.04 -0.85 16.45
N LEU A 36 8.49 0.08 15.62
CA LEU A 36 9.53 -0.18 14.63
C LEU A 36 10.86 -0.59 15.25
N VAL A 37 11.30 0.11 16.30
CA VAL A 37 12.54 -0.23 17.03
C VAL A 37 12.42 -1.62 17.67
N ARG A 38 11.27 -1.96 18.26
CA ARG A 38 11.01 -3.29 18.81
C ARG A 38 11.04 -4.37 17.72
N TYR A 39 10.47 -4.09 16.55
CA TYR A 39 10.50 -5.00 15.41
C TYR A 39 11.92 -5.23 14.88
N LEU A 40 12.76 -4.18 14.87
CA LEU A 40 14.18 -4.25 14.54
C LEU A 40 15.05 -4.89 15.63
N GLY A 41 14.53 -5.04 16.86
CA GLY A 41 15.25 -5.60 18.00
C GLY A 41 15.87 -6.98 17.73
N ARG A 42 15.30 -7.77 16.80
CA ARG A 42 15.91 -9.03 16.35
C ARG A 42 17.30 -8.86 15.72
N TYR A 43 17.57 -7.68 15.14
CA TYR A 43 18.84 -7.38 14.45
C TYR A 43 19.76 -6.47 15.27
N TRP A 44 19.55 -6.34 16.59
CA TRP A 44 20.25 -5.38 17.41
C TRP A 44 21.79 -5.53 17.38
N TYR A 45 22.32 -6.77 17.34
CA TYR A 45 23.77 -7.01 17.20
C TYR A 45 24.32 -6.42 15.89
N ALA A 46 23.58 -6.59 14.79
CA ALA A 46 23.99 -6.07 13.50
C ALA A 46 23.89 -4.54 13.45
N ILE A 47 22.89 -3.94 14.12
CA ILE A 47 22.76 -2.48 14.25
C ILE A 47 23.92 -1.90 15.09
N VAL A 48 24.29 -2.57 16.17
CA VAL A 48 25.48 -2.18 16.97
C VAL A 48 26.75 -2.27 16.12
N ALA A 49 26.92 -3.32 15.32
CA ALA A 49 28.05 -3.43 14.40
C ALA A 49 28.06 -2.28 13.37
N VAL A 50 26.91 -1.91 12.80
CA VAL A 50 26.77 -0.74 11.92
C VAL A 50 27.21 0.54 12.61
N MET A 51 26.79 0.76 13.86
CA MET A 51 27.22 1.93 14.65
C MET A 51 28.74 1.97 14.88
N ILE A 52 29.34 0.84 15.22
CA ILE A 52 30.79 0.74 15.43
C ILE A 52 31.55 1.02 14.13
N PHE A 53 31.16 0.37 13.01
CA PHE A 53 31.82 0.59 11.71
C PHE A 53 31.67 2.03 11.23
N ALA A 54 30.49 2.65 11.44
CA ALA A 54 30.27 4.06 11.13
C ALA A 54 31.16 4.98 11.94
N ALA A 55 31.28 4.77 13.27
CA ALA A 55 32.13 5.54 14.13
C ALA A 55 33.63 5.40 13.74
N VAL A 56 34.08 4.18 13.50
CA VAL A 56 35.47 3.91 13.08
C VAL A 56 35.77 4.55 11.73
N SER A 57 34.88 4.37 10.73
CA SER A 57 35.00 5.01 9.43
C SER A 57 35.13 6.54 9.54
N THR A 58 34.27 7.14 10.38
CA THR A 58 34.27 8.59 10.63
C THR A 58 35.54 9.05 11.30
N VAL A 59 36.08 8.32 12.32
CA VAL A 59 37.35 8.66 12.97
C VAL A 59 38.49 8.71 11.95
N PHE A 60 38.60 7.72 11.06
CA PHE A 60 39.64 7.72 10.03
C PHE A 60 39.47 8.87 9.04
N SER A 61 38.25 9.17 8.62
CA SER A 61 37.93 10.28 7.70
C SER A 61 38.26 11.63 8.32
N VAL A 62 37.89 11.85 9.61
CA VAL A 62 38.09 13.12 10.32
C VAL A 62 39.55 13.33 10.71
N ALA A 63 40.33 12.26 10.92
CA ALA A 63 41.77 12.38 11.20
C ALA A 63 42.59 12.83 9.97
N GLY A 64 42.10 12.53 8.75
CA GLY A 64 42.81 12.79 7.50
C GLY A 64 43.33 14.22 7.33
N PRO A 65 42.50 15.27 7.47
CA PRO A 65 42.93 16.66 7.30
C PRO A 65 44.07 17.08 8.27
N LYS A 66 44.03 16.60 9.52
CA LYS A 66 45.10 16.90 10.49
C LYS A 66 46.43 16.23 10.16
N VAL A 67 46.39 15.01 9.64
CA VAL A 67 47.57 14.31 9.14
C VAL A 67 48.11 15.01 7.90
N MET A 68 47.22 15.39 6.96
CA MET A 68 47.59 16.14 5.75
C MET A 68 48.27 17.49 6.08
N ALA A 69 47.85 18.15 7.15
CA ALA A 69 48.49 19.39 7.64
C ALA A 69 49.99 19.26 7.85
N ARG A 70 50.46 18.06 8.34
CA ARG A 70 51.89 17.81 8.52
C ARG A 70 52.67 17.82 7.20
N ALA A 71 52.08 17.29 6.13
CA ALA A 71 52.70 17.33 4.81
C ALA A 71 52.77 18.77 4.27
N THR A 72 51.72 19.57 4.46
CA THR A 72 51.69 20.99 4.06
C THR A 72 52.72 21.80 4.85
N ASN A 73 52.80 21.59 6.17
CA ASN A 73 53.82 22.27 7.03
C ASN A 73 55.24 21.91 6.57
N ALA A 74 55.55 20.65 6.32
CA ALA A 74 56.85 20.19 5.84
C ALA A 74 57.21 20.80 4.48
N LEU A 75 56.19 20.94 3.59
CA LEU A 75 56.40 21.60 2.30
C LEU A 75 56.76 23.11 2.47
N VAL A 76 55.99 23.82 3.31
CA VAL A 76 56.20 25.27 3.56
C VAL A 76 57.54 25.50 4.25
N GLU A 77 57.88 24.70 5.25
CA GLU A 77 59.19 24.79 5.96
C GLU A 77 60.37 24.47 5.02
N GLY A 78 60.23 23.40 4.19
CA GLY A 78 61.24 23.02 3.22
C GLY A 78 61.45 24.08 2.12
N LEU A 79 60.34 24.74 1.69
CA LEU A 79 60.41 25.85 0.73
C LEU A 79 61.14 27.05 1.35
N GLY A 80 60.83 27.38 2.60
CA GLY A 80 61.54 28.44 3.34
C GLY A 80 63.05 28.17 3.47
N LYS A 81 63.46 26.94 3.81
CA LYS A 81 64.88 26.50 3.85
C LYS A 81 65.55 26.59 2.49
N LYS A 82 64.82 26.22 1.41
CA LYS A 82 65.33 26.32 0.04
C LYS A 82 65.54 27.76 -0.40
N ILE A 83 64.61 28.67 -0.09
CA ILE A 83 64.73 30.11 -0.39
C ILE A 83 65.89 30.74 0.41
N ALA A 84 66.06 30.36 1.65
CA ALA A 84 67.14 30.81 2.52
C ALA A 84 68.52 30.19 2.18
N GLY A 85 68.56 29.25 1.23
CA GLY A 85 69.80 28.53 0.87
C GLY A 85 70.33 27.54 1.95
N THR A 86 69.52 27.21 2.99
CA THR A 86 69.91 26.42 4.13
C THR A 86 69.48 24.94 4.07
N GLY A 87 68.74 24.53 3.01
CA GLY A 87 68.30 23.14 2.89
C GLY A 87 67.40 22.88 1.68
N SER A 88 66.78 21.69 1.62
CA SER A 88 65.87 21.24 0.57
C SER A 88 64.53 20.75 1.11
N ILE A 89 63.54 20.62 0.26
CA ILE A 89 62.24 20.05 0.62
C ILE A 89 62.41 18.53 0.81
N ASP A 90 61.92 17.99 1.96
CA ASP A 90 61.92 16.56 2.22
C ASP A 90 60.68 15.87 1.57
N PHE A 91 60.82 15.57 0.27
CA PHE A 91 59.78 14.85 -0.45
C PHE A 91 59.52 13.43 0.07
N THR A 92 60.53 12.80 0.71
CA THR A 92 60.39 11.44 1.28
C THR A 92 59.46 11.48 2.47
N TYR A 93 59.57 12.43 3.36
CA TYR A 93 58.67 12.62 4.48
C TYR A 93 57.24 12.97 4.00
N ILE A 94 57.14 13.90 3.04
CA ILE A 94 55.83 14.25 2.48
C ILE A 94 55.15 13.03 1.83
N ALA A 95 55.87 12.23 1.04
CA ALA A 95 55.35 11.00 0.46
C ALA A 95 54.86 10.00 1.49
N LYS A 96 55.59 9.79 2.61
CA LYS A 96 55.17 8.93 3.71
C LYS A 96 53.88 9.40 4.36
N VAL A 97 53.73 10.71 4.61
CA VAL A 97 52.52 11.31 5.20
C VAL A 97 51.33 11.17 4.23
N LEU A 98 51.54 11.38 2.94
CA LEU A 98 50.50 11.22 1.92
C LEU A 98 50.02 9.76 1.80
N LEU A 99 50.97 8.79 1.78
CA LEU A 99 50.66 7.37 1.77
C LEU A 99 49.90 6.94 3.01
N PHE A 100 50.29 7.44 4.20
CA PHE A 100 49.55 7.18 5.43
C PHE A 100 48.14 7.76 5.39
N THR A 101 47.97 8.99 4.90
CA THR A 101 46.66 9.64 4.73
C THR A 101 45.79 8.85 3.77
N LEU A 102 46.35 8.37 2.64
CA LEU A 102 45.67 7.49 1.70
C LEU A 102 45.22 6.20 2.38
N GLY A 103 46.07 5.59 3.21
CA GLY A 103 45.70 4.42 4.00
C GLY A 103 44.50 4.68 4.92
N LEU A 104 44.48 5.82 5.63
CA LEU A 104 43.33 6.22 6.46
C LEU A 104 42.04 6.33 5.66
N TYR A 105 42.07 6.94 4.47
CA TYR A 105 40.89 7.07 3.63
C TYR A 105 40.44 5.73 3.05
N ILE A 106 41.36 4.84 2.67
CA ILE A 106 41.03 3.48 2.24
C ILE A 106 40.37 2.72 3.40
N CYS A 107 40.93 2.75 4.59
CA CYS A 107 40.29 2.15 5.78
C CYS A 107 38.89 2.70 6.02
N SER A 108 38.72 4.03 5.97
CA SER A 108 37.41 4.67 6.10
C SER A 108 36.43 4.16 5.06
N ALA A 109 36.84 4.07 3.80
CA ALA A 109 36.01 3.58 2.70
C ALA A 109 35.59 2.12 2.91
N VAL A 110 36.51 1.24 3.33
CA VAL A 110 36.23 -0.18 3.60
C VAL A 110 35.21 -0.32 4.74
N PHE A 111 35.42 0.39 5.85
CA PHE A 111 34.47 0.34 6.97
C PHE A 111 33.10 0.90 6.60
N SER A 112 33.03 1.98 5.83
CA SER A 112 31.79 2.54 5.31
C SER A 112 31.08 1.55 4.36
N PHE A 113 31.82 0.85 3.50
CA PHE A 113 31.27 -0.18 2.61
C PHE A 113 30.67 -1.35 3.39
N ILE A 114 31.40 -1.89 4.39
CA ILE A 114 30.93 -2.97 5.26
C ILE A 114 29.66 -2.54 6.00
N GLN A 115 29.65 -1.33 6.57
CA GLN A 115 28.49 -0.74 7.23
C GLN A 115 27.28 -0.69 6.29
N GLY A 116 27.46 -0.21 5.05
CA GLY A 116 26.40 -0.13 4.04
C GLY A 116 25.85 -1.52 3.68
N MET A 117 26.73 -2.52 3.50
CA MET A 117 26.30 -3.90 3.23
C MET A 117 25.45 -4.47 4.37
N ILE A 118 25.87 -4.31 5.62
CA ILE A 118 25.14 -4.82 6.78
C ILE A 118 23.78 -4.12 6.88
N MET A 119 23.75 -2.78 6.77
CA MET A 119 22.49 -2.01 6.88
C MET A 119 21.50 -2.36 5.76
N THR A 120 21.98 -2.48 4.52
CA THR A 120 21.15 -2.93 3.40
C THR A 120 20.60 -4.34 3.65
N GLY A 121 21.43 -5.26 4.18
CA GLY A 121 20.99 -6.61 4.53
C GLY A 121 19.88 -6.62 5.60
N ILE A 122 20.01 -5.80 6.66
CA ILE A 122 18.98 -5.65 7.70
C ILE A 122 17.70 -5.12 7.08
N THR A 123 17.79 -4.06 6.31
CA THR A 123 16.64 -3.40 5.67
C THR A 123 15.87 -4.34 4.76
N GLN A 124 16.56 -5.05 3.87
CA GLN A 124 15.91 -5.96 2.94
C GLN A 124 15.24 -7.16 3.64
N LYS A 125 15.89 -7.72 4.67
CA LYS A 125 15.28 -8.79 5.49
C LYS A 125 14.05 -8.28 6.25
N THR A 126 14.07 -7.05 6.74
CA THR A 126 12.95 -6.41 7.41
C THR A 126 11.77 -6.20 6.46
N CYS A 127 12.01 -5.63 5.28
CA CYS A 127 10.98 -5.43 4.24
C CYS A 127 10.39 -6.76 3.76
N TYR A 128 11.23 -7.78 3.51
CA TYR A 128 10.78 -9.11 3.13
C TYR A 128 9.84 -9.71 4.19
N ARG A 129 10.23 -9.63 5.46
CA ARG A 129 9.43 -10.15 6.56
C ARG A 129 8.11 -9.40 6.71
N MET A 130 8.11 -8.06 6.63
CA MET A 130 6.89 -7.27 6.68
C MET A 130 5.94 -7.62 5.55
N ARG A 131 6.42 -7.72 4.30
CA ARG A 131 5.58 -8.12 3.18
C ARG A 131 4.99 -9.52 3.35
N LYS A 132 5.78 -10.46 3.88
CA LYS A 132 5.31 -11.81 4.18
C LYS A 132 4.20 -11.78 5.23
N GLU A 133 4.41 -11.10 6.37
CA GLU A 133 3.42 -10.99 7.44
C GLU A 133 2.14 -10.29 6.96
N ILE A 134 2.25 -9.22 6.14
CA ILE A 134 1.09 -8.55 5.55
C ILE A 134 0.35 -9.50 4.58
N SER A 135 1.07 -10.22 3.71
CA SER A 135 0.48 -11.15 2.75
C SER A 135 -0.25 -12.31 3.45
N GLU A 136 0.34 -12.87 4.50
CA GLU A 136 -0.31 -13.91 5.31
C GLU A 136 -1.55 -13.38 6.02
N LYS A 137 -1.47 -12.16 6.56
CA LYS A 137 -2.57 -11.53 7.28
C LYS A 137 -3.75 -11.16 6.37
N ILE A 138 -3.49 -10.71 5.14
CA ILE A 138 -4.56 -10.42 4.16
C ILE A 138 -5.53 -11.59 4.03
N ASN A 139 -5.02 -12.83 4.00
CA ASN A 139 -5.85 -14.02 3.85
C ASN A 139 -6.62 -14.40 5.13
N ARG A 140 -6.34 -13.74 6.26
CA ARG A 140 -7.01 -13.96 7.54
C ARG A 140 -7.85 -12.78 8.01
N MET A 141 -7.92 -11.72 7.19
CA MET A 141 -8.69 -10.53 7.54
C MET A 141 -10.18 -10.74 7.32
N PRO A 142 -11.04 -10.22 8.22
CA PRO A 142 -12.48 -10.29 8.06
C PRO A 142 -12.96 -9.45 6.86
N MET A 143 -14.05 -9.88 6.22
CA MET A 143 -14.65 -9.19 5.07
C MET A 143 -14.99 -7.72 5.37
N LYS A 144 -15.39 -7.41 6.61
CA LYS A 144 -15.67 -6.05 7.10
C LYS A 144 -14.51 -5.08 6.84
N TYR A 145 -13.26 -5.55 6.98
CA TYR A 145 -12.08 -4.73 6.74
C TYR A 145 -12.01 -4.26 5.28
N PHE A 146 -12.20 -5.20 4.33
CA PHE A 146 -12.12 -4.90 2.90
C PHE A 146 -13.30 -4.06 2.39
N GLU A 147 -14.48 -4.23 2.96
CA GLU A 147 -15.66 -3.44 2.60
C GLU A 147 -15.59 -1.99 3.08
N SER A 148 -14.86 -1.72 4.17
CA SER A 148 -14.67 -0.38 4.72
C SER A 148 -13.55 0.42 4.05
N ARG A 149 -12.69 -0.21 3.25
CA ARG A 149 -11.46 0.37 2.66
C ARG A 149 -11.40 0.13 1.15
N THR A 150 -10.57 0.92 0.46
CA THR A 150 -10.34 0.72 -0.97
C THR A 150 -9.21 -0.27 -1.23
N TYR A 151 -9.29 -1.02 -2.33
CA TYR A 151 -8.20 -1.91 -2.77
C TYR A 151 -6.86 -1.20 -2.86
N GLY A 152 -6.84 0.03 -3.39
CA GLY A 152 -5.64 0.84 -3.52
C GLY A 152 -4.98 1.18 -2.18
N GLU A 153 -5.77 1.38 -1.13
CA GLU A 153 -5.26 1.63 0.22
C GLU A 153 -4.55 0.40 0.78
N VAL A 154 -5.15 -0.78 0.68
CA VAL A 154 -4.57 -2.04 1.16
C VAL A 154 -3.31 -2.40 0.37
N LEU A 155 -3.35 -2.30 -0.97
CA LEU A 155 -2.19 -2.57 -1.82
C LEU A 155 -1.03 -1.62 -1.54
N SER A 156 -1.32 -0.32 -1.29
CA SER A 156 -0.30 0.68 -0.95
C SER A 156 0.48 0.34 0.31
N ARG A 157 -0.12 -0.35 1.28
CA ARG A 157 0.55 -0.79 2.52
C ARG A 157 1.63 -1.83 2.25
N ILE A 158 1.37 -2.78 1.34
CA ILE A 158 2.34 -3.83 0.97
C ILE A 158 3.49 -3.27 0.13
N THR A 159 3.18 -2.35 -0.79
CA THR A 159 4.14 -1.80 -1.76
C THR A 159 4.78 -0.53 -1.25
N ASN A 160 4.05 0.58 -1.29
CA ASN A 160 4.60 1.90 -1.06
C ASN A 160 5.05 2.14 0.39
N ASP A 161 4.27 1.67 1.39
CA ASP A 161 4.62 1.93 2.79
C ASP A 161 5.82 1.09 3.23
N VAL A 162 5.91 -0.18 2.84
CA VAL A 162 7.08 -1.02 3.13
C VAL A 162 8.32 -0.51 2.39
N ASP A 163 8.19 -0.03 1.14
CA ASP A 163 9.32 0.57 0.40
C ASP A 163 9.78 1.89 1.04
N THR A 164 8.83 2.74 1.46
CA THR A 164 9.14 3.98 2.19
C THR A 164 9.87 3.70 3.50
N LEU A 165 9.41 2.68 4.25
CA LEU A 165 10.09 2.20 5.45
C LEU A 165 11.52 1.73 5.13
N GLY A 166 11.69 0.91 4.09
CA GLY A 166 12.99 0.39 3.70
C GLY A 166 13.97 1.49 3.30
N GLN A 167 13.56 2.40 2.43
CA GLN A 167 14.39 3.52 1.99
C GLN A 167 14.76 4.44 3.16
N SER A 168 13.75 4.84 3.95
CA SER A 168 13.96 5.73 5.08
C SER A 168 14.82 5.10 6.18
N LEU A 169 14.63 3.81 6.46
CA LEU A 169 15.43 3.08 7.44
C LEU A 169 16.91 3.05 7.04
N ASN A 170 17.19 2.65 5.79
CA ASN A 170 18.55 2.55 5.29
C ASN A 170 19.28 3.90 5.31
N GLN A 171 18.61 4.95 4.84
CA GLN A 171 19.21 6.29 4.75
C GLN A 171 19.26 6.99 6.10
N SER A 172 18.16 7.02 6.87
CA SER A 172 18.08 7.80 8.10
C SER A 172 19.02 7.28 9.19
N VAL A 173 19.03 5.96 9.43
CA VAL A 173 19.88 5.38 10.50
C VAL A 173 21.35 5.60 10.18
N THR A 174 21.77 5.28 8.95
CA THR A 174 23.16 5.50 8.52
C THR A 174 23.54 6.96 8.63
N GLN A 175 22.70 7.86 8.13
CA GLN A 175 22.99 9.29 8.06
C GLN A 175 23.01 9.97 9.43
N ILE A 176 22.13 9.59 10.38
CA ILE A 176 22.18 10.10 11.75
C ILE A 176 23.52 9.73 12.41
N ILE A 177 23.89 8.45 12.35
CA ILE A 177 25.10 7.95 13.01
C ILE A 177 26.34 8.64 12.44
N THR A 178 26.48 8.68 11.11
CA THR A 178 27.64 9.31 10.46
C THR A 178 27.67 10.83 10.69
N SER A 179 26.52 11.52 10.63
CA SER A 179 26.44 12.96 10.87
C SER A 179 26.81 13.33 12.29
N VAL A 180 26.28 12.61 13.30
CA VAL A 180 26.62 12.85 14.71
C VAL A 180 28.09 12.56 14.97
N ALA A 181 28.60 11.42 14.48
CA ALA A 181 30.02 11.08 14.64
C ALA A 181 30.93 12.11 13.95
N THR A 182 30.57 12.58 12.75
CA THR A 182 31.32 13.62 12.03
C THR A 182 31.28 14.96 12.77
N LEU A 183 30.12 15.39 13.28
CA LEU A 183 30.02 16.63 14.07
C LEU A 183 30.90 16.59 15.31
N VAL A 184 30.80 15.53 16.12
CA VAL A 184 31.59 15.36 17.33
C VAL A 184 33.07 15.25 17.02
N GLY A 185 33.43 14.40 16.06
CA GLY A 185 34.83 14.19 15.66
C GLY A 185 35.45 15.47 15.08
N THR A 186 34.75 16.18 14.20
CA THR A 186 35.23 17.46 13.64
C THR A 186 35.40 18.52 14.72
N LEU A 187 34.44 18.66 15.65
CA LEU A 187 34.52 19.61 16.76
C LEU A 187 35.75 19.34 17.67
N VAL A 188 35.97 18.07 18.03
CA VAL A 188 37.14 17.67 18.80
C VAL A 188 38.43 18.02 18.07
N MET A 189 38.50 17.77 16.77
CA MET A 189 39.70 18.11 15.97
C MET A 189 39.91 19.63 15.84
N MET A 190 38.84 20.41 15.67
CA MET A 190 38.90 21.88 15.61
C MET A 190 39.43 22.44 16.92
N ILE A 191 38.91 22.00 18.10
CA ILE A 191 39.38 22.41 19.41
C ILE A 191 40.85 22.04 19.61
N SER A 192 41.28 20.87 19.13
CA SER A 192 42.69 20.41 19.23
C SER A 192 43.67 21.21 18.40
N ILE A 193 43.21 22.02 17.43
CA ILE A 193 44.05 22.93 16.65
C ILE A 193 44.06 24.34 17.28
N SER A 194 42.87 24.93 17.46
CA SER A 194 42.76 26.27 18.04
C SER A 194 41.36 26.52 18.59
N GLY A 195 41.23 26.77 19.88
CA GLY A 195 39.96 27.14 20.52
C GLY A 195 39.38 28.46 20.00
N ILE A 196 40.25 29.45 19.67
CA ILE A 196 39.80 30.76 19.14
C ILE A 196 39.17 30.59 17.76
N MET A 197 39.82 29.87 16.84
CA MET A 197 39.29 29.61 15.51
C MET A 197 38.00 28.78 15.59
N THR A 198 37.91 27.85 16.55
CA THR A 198 36.69 27.06 16.77
C THR A 198 35.55 27.96 17.22
N LEU A 199 35.78 28.92 18.12
CA LEU A 199 34.75 29.86 18.57
C LEU A 199 34.23 30.72 17.41
N ILE A 200 35.15 31.24 16.59
CA ILE A 200 34.78 32.02 15.39
C ILE A 200 33.89 31.16 14.43
N SER A 201 34.27 29.90 14.24
CA SER A 201 33.49 28.98 13.37
C SER A 201 32.14 28.63 13.98
N LEU A 202 32.02 28.53 15.30
CA LEU A 202 30.75 28.25 15.95
C LEU A 202 29.74 29.41 15.81
N VAL A 203 30.18 30.66 15.62
CA VAL A 203 29.31 31.82 15.35
C VAL A 203 28.55 31.65 14.02
N ILE A 204 29.10 30.88 13.08
CA ILE A 204 28.42 30.57 11.79
C ILE A 204 27.11 29.83 12.01
N LEU A 205 27.00 28.98 13.05
CA LEU A 205 25.84 28.16 13.32
C LEU A 205 24.55 28.96 13.60
N PRO A 206 24.53 29.89 14.57
CA PRO A 206 23.33 30.68 14.82
C PRO A 206 22.98 31.58 13.63
N VAL A 207 23.96 32.12 12.91
CA VAL A 207 23.73 32.91 11.70
C VAL A 207 23.04 32.05 10.64
N SER A 208 23.56 30.86 10.38
CA SER A 208 22.95 29.90 9.45
C SER A 208 21.55 29.51 9.87
N ALA A 209 21.34 29.19 11.15
CA ALA A 209 20.05 28.78 11.68
C ALA A 209 18.98 29.89 11.53
N ILE A 210 19.34 31.15 11.79
CA ILE A 210 18.45 32.31 11.61
C ILE A 210 18.07 32.46 10.14
N LEU A 211 19.04 32.42 9.23
CA LEU A 211 18.79 32.57 7.79
C LEU A 211 17.94 31.41 7.24
N ILE A 212 18.23 30.18 7.62
CA ILE A 212 17.44 29.00 7.24
C ILE A 212 16.00 29.15 7.75
N SER A 213 15.81 29.50 9.02
CA SER A 213 14.48 29.67 9.62
C SER A 213 13.69 30.76 8.90
N PHE A 214 14.35 31.86 8.53
CA PHE A 214 13.72 32.94 7.77
C PHE A 214 13.24 32.45 6.38
N ILE A 215 14.09 31.73 5.64
CA ILE A 215 13.73 31.19 4.33
C ILE A 215 12.58 30.20 4.45
N ILE A 216 12.67 29.24 5.39
CA ILE A 216 11.62 28.22 5.60
C ILE A 216 10.29 28.89 5.93
N LYS A 217 10.26 29.84 6.86
CA LYS A 217 9.04 30.56 7.25
C LYS A 217 8.37 31.26 6.07
N HIS A 218 9.14 31.82 5.15
CA HIS A 218 8.60 32.54 3.98
C HIS A 218 8.24 31.59 2.83
N SER A 219 8.97 30.50 2.63
CA SER A 219 8.69 29.54 1.56
C SER A 219 7.53 28.58 1.89
N GLN A 220 7.28 28.30 3.17
CA GLN A 220 6.30 27.30 3.62
C GLN A 220 4.86 27.62 3.16
N LYS A 221 4.47 28.90 3.08
CA LYS A 221 3.18 29.33 2.55
C LYS A 221 3.01 28.89 1.10
N TYR A 222 4.01 29.17 0.26
CA TYR A 222 3.96 28.85 -1.15
C TYR A 222 4.08 27.33 -1.41
N PHE A 223 4.87 26.65 -0.60
CA PHE A 223 4.98 25.20 -0.67
C PHE A 223 3.65 24.51 -0.36
N ARG A 224 2.93 24.95 0.69
CA ARG A 224 1.59 24.45 1.02
C ARG A 224 0.60 24.71 -0.12
N GLN A 225 0.61 25.92 -0.67
CA GLN A 225 -0.26 26.28 -1.80
C GLN A 225 0.08 25.46 -3.05
N GLN A 226 1.35 25.23 -3.33
CA GLN A 226 1.79 24.36 -4.42
C GLN A 226 1.24 22.93 -4.28
N GLN A 227 1.29 22.35 -3.08
CA GLN A 227 0.75 21.00 -2.82
C GLN A 227 -0.78 20.95 -2.95
N GLU A 228 -1.47 21.96 -2.46
CA GLU A 228 -2.93 22.08 -2.57
C GLU A 228 -3.37 22.12 -4.04
N TYR A 229 -2.78 23.03 -4.83
CA TYR A 229 -3.15 23.17 -6.23
C TYR A 229 -2.67 22.00 -7.12
N LEU A 230 -1.57 21.33 -6.75
CA LEU A 230 -1.18 20.08 -7.39
C LEU A 230 -2.24 18.99 -7.16
N GLY A 231 -2.79 18.92 -5.95
CA GLY A 231 -3.93 18.04 -5.64
C GLY A 231 -5.17 18.36 -6.48
N HIS A 232 -5.51 19.65 -6.63
CA HIS A 232 -6.65 20.08 -7.46
C HIS A 232 -6.45 19.70 -8.94
N ILE A 233 -5.24 19.91 -9.50
CA ILE A 233 -4.92 19.52 -10.88
C ILE A 233 -5.04 18.00 -11.06
N ASN A 234 -4.46 17.21 -10.16
CA ASN A 234 -4.56 15.76 -10.23
C ASN A 234 -6.01 15.26 -10.19
N GLY A 235 -6.83 15.82 -9.27
CA GLY A 235 -8.26 15.51 -9.22
C GLY A 235 -9.01 15.91 -10.48
N GLN A 236 -8.70 17.09 -11.06
CA GLN A 236 -9.31 17.55 -12.30
C GLN A 236 -8.91 16.67 -13.50
N VAL A 237 -7.65 16.25 -13.57
CA VAL A 237 -7.18 15.34 -14.63
C VAL A 237 -7.88 13.99 -14.52
N GLU A 238 -7.99 13.43 -13.30
CA GLU A 238 -8.70 12.17 -13.05
C GLU A 238 -10.19 12.27 -13.44
N GLU A 239 -10.86 13.36 -13.05
CA GLU A 239 -12.27 13.63 -13.38
C GLU A 239 -12.48 13.73 -14.89
N VAL A 240 -11.66 14.54 -15.58
CA VAL A 240 -11.77 14.77 -17.03
C VAL A 240 -11.39 13.53 -17.83
N TYR A 241 -10.36 12.79 -17.40
CA TYR A 241 -9.96 11.56 -18.07
C TYR A 241 -11.02 10.47 -17.90
N GLY A 242 -11.56 10.29 -16.69
CA GLY A 242 -12.66 9.36 -16.43
C GLY A 242 -13.96 9.73 -17.16
N GLY A 243 -14.24 11.04 -17.29
CA GLY A 243 -15.41 11.59 -17.99
C GLY A 243 -15.16 12.03 -19.44
N HIS A 244 -14.04 11.58 -20.08
CA HIS A 244 -13.62 12.10 -21.39
C HIS A 244 -14.71 11.98 -22.48
N LEU A 245 -15.40 10.85 -22.53
CA LEU A 245 -16.50 10.64 -23.45
C LEU A 245 -17.63 11.67 -23.27
N VAL A 246 -17.94 12.03 -22.01
CA VAL A 246 -18.97 13.03 -21.68
C VAL A 246 -18.50 14.42 -22.11
N VAL A 247 -17.24 14.78 -21.83
CA VAL A 247 -16.66 16.07 -22.27
C VAL A 247 -16.74 16.22 -23.79
N GLN A 248 -16.44 15.15 -24.55
CA GLN A 248 -16.56 15.15 -26.01
C GLN A 248 -18.00 15.21 -26.48
N ALA A 249 -18.89 14.38 -25.90
CA ALA A 249 -20.29 14.32 -26.32
C ALA A 249 -21.02 15.67 -26.15
N TYR A 250 -20.63 16.46 -25.14
CA TYR A 250 -21.21 17.78 -24.86
C TYR A 250 -20.40 18.95 -25.39
N ASN A 251 -19.31 18.72 -26.14
CA ASN A 251 -18.42 19.76 -26.71
C ASN A 251 -17.92 20.76 -25.64
N LYS A 252 -17.46 20.25 -24.47
CA LYS A 252 -16.99 21.07 -23.35
C LYS A 252 -15.48 21.15 -23.21
N GLN A 253 -14.72 20.80 -24.27
CA GLN A 253 -13.25 20.77 -24.24
C GLN A 253 -12.65 22.13 -23.88
N GLU A 254 -13.10 23.21 -24.53
CA GLU A 254 -12.55 24.56 -24.28
C GLU A 254 -12.77 25.01 -22.84
N SER A 255 -13.97 24.79 -22.28
CA SER A 255 -14.28 25.15 -20.90
C SER A 255 -13.45 24.36 -19.89
N THR A 256 -13.17 23.09 -20.21
CA THR A 256 -12.35 22.19 -19.39
C THR A 256 -10.89 22.63 -19.41
N ILE A 257 -10.35 22.97 -20.60
CA ILE A 257 -8.99 23.48 -20.77
C ILE A 257 -8.83 24.79 -20.02
N LYS A 258 -9.78 25.72 -20.14
CA LYS A 258 -9.73 26.99 -19.44
C LYS A 258 -9.69 26.82 -17.92
N LYS A 259 -10.54 25.95 -17.36
CA LYS A 259 -10.54 25.63 -15.94
C LYS A 259 -9.20 25.04 -15.48
N PHE A 260 -8.59 24.18 -16.32
CA PHE A 260 -7.26 23.62 -16.07
C PHE A 260 -6.19 24.72 -16.07
N GLU A 261 -6.19 25.59 -17.07
CA GLU A 261 -5.23 26.72 -17.19
C GLU A 261 -5.30 27.65 -15.99
N ASP A 262 -6.51 28.03 -15.53
CA ASP A 262 -6.70 28.88 -14.35
C ASP A 262 -6.06 28.25 -13.11
N THR A 263 -6.29 26.96 -12.89
CA THR A 263 -5.70 26.21 -11.77
C THR A 263 -4.19 26.06 -11.90
N ASN A 264 -3.71 25.75 -13.13
CA ASN A 264 -2.30 25.58 -13.44
C ASN A 264 -1.50 26.87 -13.30
N GLN A 265 -2.11 28.04 -13.62
CA GLN A 265 -1.47 29.34 -13.43
C GLN A 265 -1.18 29.61 -11.94
N ILE A 266 -2.10 29.24 -11.04
CA ILE A 266 -1.90 29.40 -9.59
C ILE A 266 -0.81 28.42 -9.11
N LEU A 267 -0.85 27.18 -9.60
CA LEU A 267 0.21 26.20 -9.33
C LEU A 267 1.58 26.71 -9.79
N PHE A 268 1.67 27.24 -11.01
CA PHE A 268 2.91 27.78 -11.55
C PHE A 268 3.48 28.90 -10.66
N GLN A 269 2.65 29.87 -10.28
CA GLN A 269 3.10 30.99 -9.44
C GLN A 269 3.55 30.54 -8.04
N SER A 270 2.81 29.62 -7.42
CA SER A 270 3.16 29.09 -6.11
C SER A 270 4.40 28.19 -6.16
N ALA A 271 4.52 27.36 -7.18
CA ALA A 271 5.70 26.52 -7.42
C ALA A 271 6.94 27.36 -7.71
N TRP A 272 6.82 28.38 -8.57
CA TRP A 272 7.94 29.27 -8.87
C TRP A 272 8.47 29.97 -7.60
N LYS A 273 7.58 30.56 -6.79
CA LYS A 273 7.97 31.22 -5.53
C LYS A 273 8.54 30.24 -4.52
N SER A 274 7.95 29.06 -4.38
CA SER A 274 8.42 28.01 -3.50
C SER A 274 9.83 27.54 -3.90
N GLN A 275 10.03 27.23 -5.18
CA GLN A 275 11.32 26.77 -5.73
C GLN A 275 12.40 27.86 -5.69
N PHE A 276 12.05 29.10 -6.01
CA PHE A 276 12.98 30.23 -5.93
C PHE A 276 13.49 30.43 -4.50
N LEU A 277 12.58 30.53 -3.52
CA LEU A 277 12.97 30.70 -2.12
C LEU A 277 13.77 29.50 -1.58
N SER A 278 13.34 28.29 -1.90
CA SER A 278 14.08 27.09 -1.49
C SER A 278 15.43 26.96 -2.19
N GLY A 279 15.51 27.37 -3.46
CA GLY A 279 16.74 27.41 -4.25
C GLY A 279 17.78 28.40 -3.72
N LEU A 280 17.35 29.47 -3.04
CA LEU A 280 18.27 30.43 -2.40
C LEU A 280 18.99 29.83 -1.19
N MET A 281 18.47 28.76 -0.60
CA MET A 281 19.04 28.17 0.62
C MET A 281 20.51 27.76 0.42
N GLN A 282 20.81 27.06 -0.67
CA GLN A 282 22.17 26.57 -0.93
C GLN A 282 23.17 27.72 -1.21
N PRO A 283 22.90 28.72 -2.08
CA PRO A 283 23.80 29.88 -2.28
C PRO A 283 24.03 30.69 -1.00
N ILE A 284 22.97 30.92 -0.20
CA ILE A 284 23.08 31.65 1.06
C ILE A 284 23.94 30.87 2.08
N MET A 285 23.74 29.57 2.21
CA MET A 285 24.56 28.73 3.08
C MET A 285 26.02 28.70 2.62
N GLN A 286 26.26 28.68 1.31
CA GLN A 286 27.62 28.76 0.76
C GLN A 286 28.25 30.11 1.04
N PHE A 287 27.49 31.20 0.92
CA PHE A 287 27.96 32.54 1.26
C PHE A 287 28.34 32.66 2.73
N VAL A 288 27.50 32.18 3.65
CA VAL A 288 27.79 32.15 5.09
C VAL A 288 29.02 31.30 5.39
N GLY A 289 29.13 30.13 4.74
CA GLY A 289 30.31 29.26 4.83
C GLY A 289 31.60 29.98 4.35
N ASN A 290 31.52 30.76 3.27
CA ASN A 290 32.66 31.55 2.75
C ASN A 290 33.02 32.71 3.69
N LEU A 291 32.05 33.36 4.36
CA LEU A 291 32.36 34.33 5.41
C LEU A 291 33.11 33.69 6.57
N GLY A 292 32.71 32.49 7.00
CA GLY A 292 33.43 31.71 7.96
C GLY A 292 34.86 31.36 7.52
N TYR A 293 35.03 30.97 6.25
CA TYR A 293 36.34 30.73 5.67
C TYR A 293 37.23 31.97 5.74
N VAL A 294 36.72 33.16 5.43
CA VAL A 294 37.46 34.41 5.53
C VAL A 294 37.86 34.70 6.99
N GLY A 295 36.93 34.54 7.94
CA GLY A 295 37.21 34.70 9.37
C GLY A 295 38.31 33.75 9.87
N VAL A 296 38.24 32.49 9.46
CA VAL A 296 39.27 31.46 9.79
C VAL A 296 40.60 31.77 9.11
N ALA A 297 40.63 32.23 7.87
CA ALA A 297 41.84 32.56 7.17
C ALA A 297 42.56 33.76 7.81
N ILE A 298 41.81 34.80 8.18
CA ILE A 298 42.38 35.99 8.85
C ILE A 298 42.92 35.62 10.25
N SER A 299 42.08 34.96 11.07
CA SER A 299 42.48 34.56 12.44
C SER A 299 43.64 33.53 12.43
N GLY A 300 43.57 32.55 11.51
CA GLY A 300 44.63 31.57 11.31
C GLY A 300 45.94 32.20 10.81
N GLY A 301 45.87 33.14 9.90
CA GLY A 301 47.03 33.90 9.42
C GLY A 301 47.72 34.70 10.54
N LEU A 302 46.94 35.39 11.39
CA LEU A 302 47.46 36.10 12.58
C LEU A 302 48.13 35.14 13.60
N LEU A 303 47.55 33.97 13.82
CA LEU A 303 48.12 32.95 14.73
C LEU A 303 49.36 32.30 14.11
N ALA A 304 49.44 32.15 12.81
CA ALA A 304 50.61 31.63 12.11
C ALA A 304 51.76 32.61 12.14
N ILE A 305 51.53 33.92 11.98
CA ILE A 305 52.56 34.98 12.12
C ILE A 305 53.09 34.98 13.55
N ARG A 306 52.26 34.69 14.56
CA ARG A 306 52.70 34.56 15.97
C ARG A 306 53.39 33.23 16.26
N GLY A 307 53.52 32.34 15.27
CA GLY A 307 54.16 31.01 15.47
C GLY A 307 53.36 30.00 16.27
N THR A 308 52.04 30.27 16.52
CA THR A 308 51.19 29.40 17.36
C THR A 308 50.65 28.20 16.56
N ILE A 309 50.41 28.35 15.25
CA ILE A 309 49.96 27.30 14.34
C ILE A 309 50.72 27.40 13.03
N GLY A 310 50.80 26.29 12.29
CA GLY A 310 51.37 26.26 10.93
C GLY A 310 50.35 26.52 9.83
N VAL A 311 50.83 26.72 8.63
CA VAL A 311 49.95 26.91 7.43
C VAL A 311 49.10 25.66 7.14
N GLY A 312 49.63 24.47 7.42
CA GLY A 312 48.90 23.21 7.26
C GLY A 312 47.70 23.10 8.21
N GLU A 313 47.83 23.59 9.46
CA GLU A 313 46.73 23.66 10.42
C GLU A 313 45.60 24.57 9.96
N ILE A 314 45.94 25.69 9.31
CA ILE A 314 44.92 26.59 8.68
C ILE A 314 44.17 25.83 7.61
N GLN A 315 44.87 25.11 6.72
CA GLN A 315 44.28 24.30 5.66
C GLN A 315 43.36 23.21 6.25
N ALA A 316 43.82 22.47 7.26
CA ALA A 316 43.02 21.45 7.92
C ALA A 316 41.77 22.05 8.58
N PHE A 317 41.90 23.21 9.22
CA PHE A 317 40.81 23.90 9.89
C PHE A 317 39.72 24.33 8.89
N ILE A 318 40.11 24.87 7.75
CA ILE A 318 39.18 25.20 6.65
C ILE A 318 38.39 23.96 6.22
N GLN A 319 39.06 22.81 6.06
CA GLN A 319 38.40 21.55 5.74
C GLN A 319 37.40 21.12 6.81
N TYR A 320 37.78 21.27 8.10
CA TYR A 320 36.90 20.98 9.22
C TYR A 320 35.67 21.89 9.28
N VAL A 321 35.77 23.16 8.96
CA VAL A 321 34.63 24.08 8.89
C VAL A 321 33.63 23.60 7.83
N ARG A 322 34.10 23.15 6.68
CA ARG A 322 33.25 22.57 5.62
C ARG A 322 32.59 21.27 6.10
N ASN A 323 33.35 20.35 6.68
CA ASN A 323 32.89 19.09 7.21
C ASN A 323 31.94 19.26 8.40
N PHE A 324 31.92 20.39 9.07
CA PHE A 324 31.04 20.72 10.19
C PHE A 324 29.65 21.21 9.73
N THR A 325 29.61 21.95 8.62
CA THR A 325 28.35 22.54 8.10
C THR A 325 27.47 21.51 7.40
N GLN A 326 28.07 20.56 6.69
CA GLN A 326 27.34 19.56 5.89
C GLN A 326 26.44 18.63 6.74
N PRO A 327 26.88 18.04 7.86
CA PRO A 327 26.04 17.18 8.71
C PRO A 327 24.79 17.87 9.27
N ILE A 328 24.86 19.20 9.49
CA ILE A 328 23.70 19.95 10.00
C ILE A 328 22.58 19.97 8.98
N GLN A 329 22.90 20.17 7.70
CA GLN A 329 21.91 20.10 6.61
C GLN A 329 21.34 18.68 6.46
N GLN A 330 22.19 17.66 6.62
CA GLN A 330 21.79 16.26 6.57
C GLN A 330 20.83 15.88 7.69
N ILE A 331 21.06 16.33 8.92
CA ILE A 331 20.17 16.09 10.06
C ILE A 331 18.79 16.72 9.81
N ALA A 332 18.73 17.90 9.21
CA ALA A 332 17.45 18.52 8.86
C ALA A 332 16.67 17.71 7.81
N GLN A 333 17.35 17.13 6.82
CA GLN A 333 16.72 16.24 5.82
C GLN A 333 16.23 14.93 6.47
N VAL A 334 17.00 14.37 7.39
CA VAL A 334 16.63 13.14 8.11
C VAL A 334 15.37 13.34 8.94
N ALA A 335 15.14 14.51 9.52
CA ALA A 335 13.91 14.79 10.29
C ALA A 335 12.64 14.58 9.43
N ASN A 336 12.63 15.02 8.17
CA ASN A 336 11.52 14.80 7.24
C ASN A 336 11.38 13.30 6.90
N MET A 337 12.50 12.63 6.70
CA MET A 337 12.54 11.20 6.37
C MET A 337 12.03 10.34 7.53
N LEU A 338 12.36 10.71 8.78
CA LEU A 338 11.83 10.08 9.99
C LEU A 338 10.31 10.26 10.12
N GLN A 339 9.77 11.41 9.75
CA GLN A 339 8.31 11.63 9.73
C GLN A 339 7.62 10.72 8.72
N SER A 340 8.13 10.62 7.50
CA SER A 340 7.60 9.71 6.47
C SER A 340 7.70 8.25 6.89
N MET A 341 8.82 7.87 7.50
CA MET A 341 9.04 6.53 8.05
C MET A 341 8.04 6.21 9.17
N ALA A 342 7.80 7.15 10.08
CA ALA A 342 6.85 6.96 11.16
C ALA A 342 5.41 6.83 10.65
N ALA A 343 5.00 7.63 9.66
CA ALA A 343 3.67 7.54 9.05
C ALA A 343 3.47 6.21 8.29
N ALA A 344 4.46 5.76 7.52
CA ALA A 344 4.43 4.47 6.86
C ALA A 344 4.41 3.32 7.87
N SER A 345 5.22 3.42 8.94
CA SER A 345 5.25 2.46 10.06
C SER A 345 3.90 2.36 10.76
N GLU A 346 3.25 3.49 11.05
CA GLU A 346 1.93 3.54 11.66
C GLU A 346 0.90 2.76 10.83
N ARG A 347 0.81 3.03 9.52
CA ARG A 347 -0.14 2.35 8.63
C ARG A 347 0.14 0.84 8.49
N VAL A 348 1.41 0.44 8.42
CA VAL A 348 1.79 -0.97 8.37
C VAL A 348 1.45 -1.69 9.67
N PHE A 349 1.80 -1.12 10.82
CA PHE A 349 1.49 -1.74 12.12
C PHE A 349 0.00 -1.67 12.46
N GLU A 350 -0.73 -0.60 12.09
CA GLU A 350 -2.18 -0.55 12.20
C GLU A 350 -2.82 -1.75 11.47
N PHE A 351 -2.33 -2.08 10.27
CA PHE A 351 -2.80 -3.26 9.55
C PHE A 351 -2.40 -4.58 10.23
N LEU A 352 -1.15 -4.68 10.69
CA LEU A 352 -0.66 -5.91 11.35
C LEU A 352 -1.29 -6.15 12.73
N ASP A 353 -1.76 -5.10 13.40
CA ASP A 353 -2.43 -5.18 14.70
C ASP A 353 -3.96 -5.35 14.57
N GLU A 354 -4.54 -5.25 13.35
CA GLU A 354 -5.97 -5.41 13.12
C GLU A 354 -6.43 -6.81 13.53
N GLU A 355 -7.65 -6.94 14.02
CA GLU A 355 -8.24 -8.22 14.42
C GLU A 355 -8.37 -9.16 13.21
N GLU A 356 -7.95 -10.41 13.38
CA GLU A 356 -8.08 -11.45 12.37
C GLU A 356 -9.42 -12.18 12.50
N GLU A 357 -9.90 -12.80 11.42
CA GLU A 357 -11.06 -13.67 11.45
C GLU A 357 -10.72 -14.94 12.26
N GLU A 358 -11.56 -15.30 13.22
CA GLU A 358 -11.43 -16.58 13.92
C GLU A 358 -11.74 -17.74 12.97
N LEU A 359 -10.69 -18.40 12.48
CA LEU A 359 -10.84 -19.50 11.52
C LEU A 359 -11.19 -20.82 12.17
N THR A 360 -10.78 -21.04 13.40
CA THR A 360 -10.94 -22.30 14.16
C THR A 360 -11.75 -22.08 15.43
N VAL A 361 -12.58 -23.05 15.77
CA VAL A 361 -13.42 -23.06 16.97
C VAL A 361 -12.95 -24.19 17.88
N GLU A 362 -12.89 -23.97 19.21
CA GLU A 362 -12.66 -25.04 20.16
C GLU A 362 -13.85 -26.04 20.10
N HIS A 363 -13.57 -27.31 19.90
CA HIS A 363 -14.59 -28.36 19.71
C HIS A 363 -15.46 -28.19 18.46
N ALA A 364 -14.82 -27.82 17.33
CA ALA A 364 -15.52 -27.67 16.05
C ALA A 364 -16.30 -28.93 15.67
N VAL A 365 -17.49 -28.71 15.09
CA VAL A 365 -18.28 -29.79 14.48
C VAL A 365 -17.63 -30.16 13.15
N HIS A 366 -17.47 -31.46 12.91
CA HIS A 366 -17.00 -32.03 11.66
C HIS A 366 -18.10 -32.89 11.05
N LEU A 367 -18.45 -32.63 9.78
CA LEU A 367 -19.40 -33.44 9.04
C LEU A 367 -18.65 -34.17 7.92
N ASP A 368 -18.71 -35.50 7.91
CA ASP A 368 -18.14 -36.32 6.83
C ASP A 368 -18.91 -36.12 5.51
N HIS A 369 -20.18 -35.77 5.60
CA HIS A 369 -21.06 -35.49 4.48
C HIS A 369 -22.03 -34.37 4.86
N VAL A 370 -22.28 -33.45 3.94
CA VAL A 370 -23.26 -32.38 4.10
C VAL A 370 -24.48 -32.72 3.23
N ASP A 371 -25.62 -32.97 3.86
CA ASP A 371 -26.89 -33.29 3.19
C ASP A 371 -27.51 -32.03 2.55
N GLY A 372 -27.31 -30.87 3.18
CA GLY A 372 -27.75 -29.58 2.68
C GLY A 372 -29.08 -29.11 3.27
N TYR A 373 -29.46 -29.54 4.49
CA TYR A 373 -30.48 -28.87 5.28
C TYR A 373 -29.97 -27.52 5.76
N VAL A 374 -30.77 -26.47 5.59
CA VAL A 374 -30.43 -25.14 6.11
C VAL A 374 -31.62 -24.56 6.85
N ASP A 375 -31.42 -24.19 8.10
CA ASP A 375 -32.44 -23.59 8.95
C ASP A 375 -32.04 -22.21 9.45
N PHE A 376 -32.92 -21.24 9.25
CA PHE A 376 -32.77 -19.88 9.75
C PHE A 376 -33.77 -19.67 10.88
N SER A 377 -33.29 -19.48 12.10
CA SER A 377 -34.12 -19.34 13.28
C SER A 377 -33.95 -17.93 13.86
N HIS A 378 -34.97 -17.07 13.64
CA HIS A 378 -35.02 -15.70 14.15
C HIS A 378 -33.74 -14.88 13.94
N VAL A 379 -33.16 -14.98 12.75
CA VAL A 379 -31.90 -14.33 12.40
C VAL A 379 -32.05 -12.82 12.37
N SER A 380 -31.23 -12.14 13.17
CA SER A 380 -31.10 -10.68 13.12
C SER A 380 -29.67 -10.26 12.92
N PHE A 381 -29.47 -9.14 12.19
CA PHE A 381 -28.13 -8.65 11.86
C PHE A 381 -28.12 -7.18 11.46
N GLY A 382 -27.03 -6.49 11.84
CA GLY A 382 -26.67 -5.15 11.37
C GLY A 382 -25.16 -4.99 11.26
N TYR A 383 -24.69 -4.32 10.20
CA TYR A 383 -23.25 -4.01 10.04
C TYR A 383 -22.74 -3.05 11.12
N ASN A 384 -23.64 -2.21 11.65
CA ASN A 384 -23.39 -1.34 12.79
C ASN A 384 -24.47 -1.59 13.85
N PRO A 385 -24.15 -1.47 15.14
CA PRO A 385 -25.12 -1.72 16.23
C PRO A 385 -26.39 -0.86 16.11
N ASP A 386 -26.27 0.34 15.54
CA ASP A 386 -27.38 1.30 15.41
C ASP A 386 -28.23 1.08 14.14
N GLN A 387 -27.81 0.18 13.23
CA GLN A 387 -28.49 -0.03 11.95
C GLN A 387 -28.76 -1.51 11.70
N ILE A 388 -29.92 -1.97 12.09
CA ILE A 388 -30.39 -3.34 11.82
C ILE A 388 -30.80 -3.43 10.35
N ILE A 389 -30.22 -4.41 9.63
CA ILE A 389 -30.50 -4.71 8.23
C ILE A 389 -31.44 -5.92 8.10
N ILE A 390 -31.22 -6.95 8.90
CA ILE A 390 -32.11 -8.13 9.01
C ILE A 390 -32.69 -8.09 10.41
N ARG A 391 -34.03 -8.18 10.51
CA ARG A 391 -34.74 -8.02 11.79
C ARG A 391 -35.15 -9.34 12.39
N ASP A 392 -35.89 -10.15 11.62
CA ASP A 392 -36.38 -11.48 12.03
C ASP A 392 -36.52 -12.37 10.79
N PHE A 393 -35.43 -12.98 10.37
CA PHE A 393 -35.45 -13.86 9.21
C PHE A 393 -35.53 -15.32 9.65
N SER A 394 -36.65 -16.00 9.34
CA SER A 394 -36.89 -17.40 9.67
C SER A 394 -37.33 -18.17 8.42
N ALA A 395 -36.60 -19.22 8.07
CA ALA A 395 -36.90 -20.08 6.92
C ALA A 395 -36.31 -21.47 7.13
N HIS A 396 -37.03 -22.51 6.66
CA HIS A 396 -36.59 -23.88 6.65
C HIS A 396 -36.40 -24.40 5.23
N VAL A 397 -35.22 -24.95 4.95
CA VAL A 397 -34.81 -25.40 3.62
C VAL A 397 -34.38 -26.86 3.66
N THR A 398 -34.95 -27.65 2.75
CA THR A 398 -34.67 -29.09 2.64
C THR A 398 -33.62 -29.38 1.54
N PRO A 399 -32.89 -30.51 1.62
CA PRO A 399 -31.90 -30.90 0.64
C PRO A 399 -32.43 -30.91 -0.80
N GLY A 400 -31.63 -30.38 -1.71
CA GLY A 400 -31.96 -30.34 -3.14
C GLY A 400 -32.99 -29.29 -3.54
N GLN A 401 -33.52 -28.51 -2.60
CA GLN A 401 -34.51 -27.47 -2.83
C GLN A 401 -33.88 -26.23 -3.50
N LYS A 402 -34.61 -25.61 -4.43
CA LYS A 402 -34.25 -24.36 -5.08
C LYS A 402 -35.00 -23.21 -4.42
N ILE A 403 -34.28 -22.32 -3.78
CA ILE A 403 -34.81 -21.18 -3.04
C ILE A 403 -34.52 -19.89 -3.80
N ALA A 404 -35.56 -19.17 -4.22
CA ALA A 404 -35.44 -17.84 -4.79
C ALA A 404 -35.64 -16.78 -3.72
N ILE A 405 -34.64 -15.90 -3.54
CA ILE A 405 -34.74 -14.74 -2.65
C ILE A 405 -35.04 -13.53 -3.51
N VAL A 406 -36.24 -12.95 -3.35
CA VAL A 406 -36.73 -11.82 -4.14
C VAL A 406 -37.06 -10.62 -3.24
N GLY A 407 -37.01 -9.42 -3.80
CA GLY A 407 -37.31 -8.18 -3.08
C GLY A 407 -36.62 -6.96 -3.67
N PRO A 408 -37.00 -5.75 -3.29
CA PRO A 408 -36.41 -4.53 -3.79
C PRO A 408 -34.92 -4.40 -3.43
N THR A 409 -34.22 -3.47 -4.07
CA THR A 409 -32.84 -3.12 -3.72
C THR A 409 -32.80 -2.61 -2.28
N GLY A 410 -31.86 -3.12 -1.48
CA GLY A 410 -31.75 -2.77 -0.06
C GLY A 410 -32.57 -3.65 0.88
N ALA A 411 -33.36 -4.63 0.40
CA ALA A 411 -34.14 -5.54 1.23
C ALA A 411 -33.31 -6.48 2.12
N GLY A 412 -31.98 -6.58 1.93
CA GLY A 412 -31.10 -7.45 2.71
C GLY A 412 -30.68 -8.76 2.02
N LYS A 413 -31.03 -9.00 0.76
CA LYS A 413 -30.75 -10.24 0.02
C LYS A 413 -29.25 -10.62 0.04
N THR A 414 -28.37 -9.73 -0.37
CA THR A 414 -26.91 -9.96 -0.37
C THR A 414 -26.36 -10.11 1.05
N THR A 415 -26.98 -9.47 2.05
CA THR A 415 -26.61 -9.62 3.45
C THR A 415 -26.88 -11.05 3.93
N MET A 416 -28.01 -11.66 3.53
CA MET A 416 -28.32 -13.05 3.89
C MET A 416 -27.28 -14.03 3.34
N VAL A 417 -26.84 -13.83 2.09
CA VAL A 417 -25.75 -14.64 1.50
C VAL A 417 -24.45 -14.50 2.29
N LYS A 418 -24.10 -13.28 2.71
CA LYS A 418 -22.90 -13.03 3.52
C LYS A 418 -22.97 -13.69 4.90
N LEU A 419 -24.17 -13.74 5.51
CA LEU A 419 -24.39 -14.44 6.78
C LEU A 419 -24.31 -15.95 6.61
N LEU A 420 -24.90 -16.50 5.55
CA LEU A 420 -24.88 -17.95 5.26
C LEU A 420 -23.43 -18.45 5.05
N MET A 421 -22.59 -17.67 4.36
CA MET A 421 -21.15 -17.93 4.17
C MET A 421 -20.31 -17.63 5.42
N ARG A 422 -20.95 -17.16 6.48
CA ARG A 422 -20.28 -16.71 7.71
C ARG A 422 -19.13 -15.73 7.44
N PHE A 423 -19.35 -14.76 6.50
CA PHE A 423 -18.47 -13.58 6.37
C PHE A 423 -18.73 -12.58 7.50
N TYR A 424 -19.90 -12.70 8.13
CA TYR A 424 -20.30 -12.01 9.35
C TYR A 424 -21.06 -12.99 10.23
N ASP A 425 -20.88 -12.90 11.55
CA ASP A 425 -21.69 -13.64 12.50
C ASP A 425 -23.00 -12.90 12.76
N VAL A 426 -24.10 -13.65 12.98
CA VAL A 426 -25.42 -13.08 13.27
C VAL A 426 -25.40 -12.35 14.63
N THR A 427 -26.17 -11.27 14.77
CA THR A 427 -26.30 -10.54 16.04
C THR A 427 -27.36 -11.15 16.95
N GLY A 428 -28.32 -11.90 16.39
CA GLY A 428 -29.32 -12.66 17.12
C GLY A 428 -29.85 -13.82 16.29
N GLY A 429 -30.45 -14.80 16.93
CA GLY A 429 -30.90 -16.02 16.30
C GLY A 429 -29.75 -16.97 15.93
N ALA A 430 -30.04 -17.90 15.02
CA ALA A 430 -29.09 -18.91 14.56
C ALA A 430 -29.32 -19.27 13.09
N ILE A 431 -28.22 -19.59 12.38
CA ILE A 431 -28.25 -20.25 11.07
C ILE A 431 -27.67 -21.65 11.30
N GLN A 432 -28.37 -22.68 10.89
CA GLN A 432 -27.93 -24.05 11.06
C GLN A 432 -27.77 -24.73 9.71
N VAL A 433 -26.74 -25.57 9.59
CA VAL A 433 -26.50 -26.46 8.46
C VAL A 433 -26.51 -27.90 9.03
N ASP A 434 -27.38 -28.74 8.47
CA ASP A 434 -27.58 -30.13 8.91
C ASP A 434 -27.79 -30.25 10.45
N GLY A 435 -28.55 -29.30 11.03
CA GLY A 435 -28.90 -29.27 12.44
C GLY A 435 -27.84 -28.70 13.39
N HIS A 436 -26.70 -28.23 12.86
CA HIS A 436 -25.62 -27.62 13.65
C HIS A 436 -25.51 -26.13 13.33
N ASP A 437 -25.30 -25.31 14.36
CA ASP A 437 -25.09 -23.87 14.17
C ASP A 437 -23.80 -23.61 13.33
N ILE A 438 -23.87 -22.71 12.35
CA ILE A 438 -22.71 -22.38 11.52
C ILE A 438 -21.53 -21.81 12.34
N ARG A 439 -21.78 -21.32 13.56
CA ARG A 439 -20.75 -20.83 14.48
C ARG A 439 -19.93 -21.94 15.12
N ASP A 440 -20.45 -23.17 15.14
CA ASP A 440 -19.77 -24.33 15.72
C ASP A 440 -18.81 -25.01 14.74
N PHE A 441 -18.79 -24.62 13.47
CA PHE A 441 -17.87 -25.12 12.46
C PHE A 441 -16.59 -24.30 12.38
N ASN A 442 -15.49 -24.92 11.96
CA ASN A 442 -14.37 -24.18 11.41
C ASN A 442 -14.82 -23.46 10.13
N ARG A 443 -14.47 -22.19 9.99
CA ARG A 443 -14.95 -21.38 8.83
C ARG A 443 -14.54 -21.97 7.47
N GLN A 444 -13.37 -22.59 7.39
CA GLN A 444 -12.92 -23.24 6.16
C GLN A 444 -13.81 -24.43 5.80
N GLU A 445 -14.07 -25.34 6.75
CA GLU A 445 -14.93 -26.51 6.53
C GLU A 445 -16.37 -26.12 6.19
N LEU A 446 -16.89 -25.09 6.87
CA LEU A 446 -18.20 -24.56 6.52
C LEU A 446 -18.22 -24.03 5.06
N ARG A 447 -17.22 -23.25 4.67
CA ARG A 447 -17.15 -22.65 3.33
C ARG A 447 -16.90 -23.70 2.23
N ASP A 448 -16.24 -24.81 2.55
CA ASP A 448 -16.05 -25.93 1.63
C ASP A 448 -17.39 -26.65 1.29
N ALA A 449 -18.43 -26.48 2.12
CA ALA A 449 -19.77 -26.97 1.81
C ALA A 449 -20.53 -26.10 0.80
N PHE A 450 -20.07 -24.89 0.54
CA PHE A 450 -20.76 -23.91 -0.33
C PHE A 450 -20.05 -23.70 -1.66
N GLY A 451 -20.77 -23.82 -2.78
CA GLY A 451 -20.37 -23.33 -4.09
C GLY A 451 -20.99 -21.96 -4.38
N MET A 452 -20.22 -21.04 -4.95
CA MET A 452 -20.69 -19.68 -5.17
C MET A 452 -20.47 -19.21 -6.60
N VAL A 453 -21.54 -18.69 -7.24
CA VAL A 453 -21.47 -17.96 -8.50
C VAL A 453 -21.93 -16.54 -8.27
N LEU A 454 -20.97 -15.61 -8.31
CA LEU A 454 -21.18 -14.19 -8.04
C LEU A 454 -21.69 -13.43 -9.27
N GLN A 455 -22.36 -12.31 -9.04
CA GLN A 455 -22.74 -11.34 -10.07
C GLN A 455 -21.50 -10.78 -10.79
N ASP A 456 -20.49 -10.35 -10.02
CA ASP A 456 -19.21 -9.89 -10.55
C ASP A 456 -18.30 -11.10 -10.77
N THR A 457 -18.22 -11.54 -12.03
CA THR A 457 -17.39 -12.67 -12.42
C THR A 457 -15.92 -12.34 -12.38
N TRP A 458 -15.19 -12.90 -11.41
CA TRP A 458 -13.75 -12.73 -11.29
C TRP A 458 -12.99 -13.93 -11.87
N LEU A 459 -12.06 -13.64 -12.79
CA LEU A 459 -11.12 -14.62 -13.35
C LEU A 459 -9.70 -14.14 -13.11
N PHE A 460 -8.82 -15.06 -12.72
CA PHE A 460 -7.42 -14.77 -12.50
C PHE A 460 -6.65 -14.70 -13.83
N LYS A 461 -5.59 -13.92 -13.85
CA LYS A 461 -4.59 -13.97 -14.92
C LYS A 461 -3.98 -15.38 -14.96
N GLY A 462 -4.06 -16.04 -16.11
CA GLY A 462 -3.62 -17.42 -16.31
C GLY A 462 -4.46 -18.11 -17.38
N SER A 463 -4.25 -19.40 -17.59
CA SER A 463 -5.00 -20.16 -18.60
C SER A 463 -6.47 -20.33 -18.22
N ILE A 464 -7.33 -20.57 -19.22
CA ILE A 464 -8.72 -20.94 -19.00
C ILE A 464 -8.80 -22.24 -18.19
N MET A 465 -7.91 -23.20 -18.46
CA MET A 465 -7.81 -24.46 -17.73
C MET A 465 -7.61 -24.23 -16.23
N GLU A 466 -6.63 -23.40 -15.86
CA GLU A 466 -6.34 -23.07 -14.46
C GLU A 466 -7.49 -22.33 -13.78
N ASN A 467 -8.16 -21.43 -14.49
CA ASN A 467 -9.30 -20.70 -13.98
C ASN A 467 -10.50 -21.60 -13.65
N ILE A 468 -10.74 -22.65 -14.41
CA ILE A 468 -11.78 -23.65 -14.11
C ILE A 468 -11.28 -24.58 -12.97
N ARG A 469 -10.02 -25.04 -13.03
CA ARG A 469 -9.40 -25.91 -12.02
C ARG A 469 -9.33 -25.25 -10.63
N TYR A 470 -9.46 -23.93 -10.56
CA TYR A 470 -9.50 -23.21 -9.27
C TYR A 470 -10.65 -23.69 -8.36
N GLY A 471 -11.71 -24.31 -8.91
CA GLY A 471 -12.78 -24.93 -8.12
C GLY A 471 -12.33 -26.18 -7.35
N ARG A 472 -11.38 -26.95 -7.91
CA ARG A 472 -10.75 -28.12 -7.29
C ARG A 472 -9.35 -28.31 -7.88
N LEU A 473 -8.33 -27.93 -7.10
CA LEU A 473 -6.94 -27.80 -7.59
C LEU A 473 -6.29 -29.11 -8.01
N ASP A 474 -6.74 -30.25 -7.49
CA ASP A 474 -6.27 -31.60 -7.79
C ASP A 474 -7.01 -32.26 -8.96
N ALA A 475 -7.97 -31.57 -9.59
CA ALA A 475 -8.73 -32.08 -10.71
C ALA A 475 -7.84 -32.32 -11.95
N THR A 476 -8.11 -33.42 -12.66
CA THR A 476 -7.44 -33.75 -13.92
C THR A 476 -7.93 -32.84 -15.06
N ASP A 477 -7.17 -32.80 -16.17
CA ASP A 477 -7.57 -32.03 -17.36
C ASP A 477 -8.90 -32.55 -17.93
N GLU A 478 -9.16 -33.86 -17.86
CA GLU A 478 -10.38 -34.48 -18.31
C GLU A 478 -11.60 -34.03 -17.48
N GLU A 479 -11.47 -33.97 -16.15
CA GLU A 479 -12.51 -33.49 -15.25
C GLU A 479 -12.83 -32.02 -15.50
N VAL A 480 -11.81 -31.19 -15.74
CA VAL A 480 -11.98 -29.78 -16.10
C VAL A 480 -12.75 -29.64 -17.42
N ILE A 481 -12.42 -30.48 -18.42
CA ILE A 481 -13.09 -30.48 -19.73
C ILE A 481 -14.56 -30.92 -19.58
N GLU A 482 -14.85 -31.96 -18.75
CA GLU A 482 -16.22 -32.41 -18.50
C GLU A 482 -17.04 -31.33 -17.76
N ALA A 483 -16.46 -30.66 -16.77
CA ALA A 483 -17.11 -29.52 -16.11
C ALA A 483 -17.43 -28.37 -17.10
N ALA A 484 -16.50 -28.08 -18.02
CA ALA A 484 -16.70 -27.08 -19.06
C ALA A 484 -17.79 -27.49 -20.07
N LYS A 485 -17.93 -28.80 -20.39
CA LYS A 485 -19.03 -29.32 -21.22
C LYS A 485 -20.37 -29.17 -20.50
N ALA A 486 -20.44 -29.53 -19.23
CA ALA A 486 -21.64 -29.39 -18.39
C ALA A 486 -22.09 -27.93 -18.24
N ALA A 487 -21.13 -26.99 -18.20
CA ALA A 487 -21.36 -25.55 -18.21
C ALA A 487 -21.63 -24.96 -19.59
N HIS A 488 -21.74 -25.76 -20.66
CA HIS A 488 -21.85 -25.26 -22.05
C HIS A 488 -20.72 -24.32 -22.49
N ALA A 489 -19.56 -24.37 -21.83
CA ALA A 489 -18.39 -23.54 -22.12
C ALA A 489 -17.44 -24.17 -23.15
N HIS A 490 -17.36 -25.50 -23.23
CA HIS A 490 -16.40 -26.24 -24.05
C HIS A 490 -16.35 -25.78 -25.52
N HIS A 491 -17.50 -25.59 -26.14
CA HIS A 491 -17.56 -25.21 -27.56
C HIS A 491 -16.89 -23.84 -27.83
N PHE A 492 -17.18 -22.81 -27.03
CA PHE A 492 -16.55 -21.51 -27.25
C PHE A 492 -15.07 -21.55 -26.92
N ILE A 493 -14.66 -22.32 -25.87
CA ILE A 493 -13.24 -22.45 -25.51
C ILE A 493 -12.46 -23.02 -26.71
N GLN A 494 -12.98 -24.04 -27.39
CA GLN A 494 -12.35 -24.60 -28.58
C GLN A 494 -12.24 -23.63 -29.76
N THR A 495 -13.08 -22.62 -29.83
CA THR A 495 -13.01 -21.59 -30.89
C THR A 495 -11.99 -20.48 -30.60
N LEU A 496 -11.47 -20.41 -29.38
CA LEU A 496 -10.47 -19.43 -28.99
C LEU A 496 -9.06 -19.86 -29.42
N PRO A 497 -8.17 -18.92 -29.75
CA PRO A 497 -6.76 -19.22 -30.03
C PRO A 497 -6.10 -19.87 -28.81
N GLY A 498 -5.60 -21.11 -28.95
CA GLY A 498 -5.01 -21.88 -27.84
C GLY A 498 -6.00 -22.68 -27.00
N GLY A 499 -7.33 -22.55 -27.22
CA GLY A 499 -8.33 -23.33 -26.50
C GLY A 499 -8.24 -23.16 -24.97
N TYR A 500 -8.16 -24.27 -24.24
CA TYR A 500 -8.01 -24.26 -22.77
C TYR A 500 -6.71 -23.64 -22.26
N GLN A 501 -5.68 -23.59 -23.10
CA GLN A 501 -4.39 -22.98 -22.74
C GLN A 501 -4.32 -21.48 -23.06
N MET A 502 -5.41 -20.91 -23.59
CA MET A 502 -5.48 -19.45 -23.80
C MET A 502 -5.31 -18.73 -22.47
N GLU A 503 -4.36 -17.80 -22.42
CA GLU A 503 -4.17 -16.92 -21.26
C GLU A 503 -5.19 -15.80 -21.22
N LEU A 504 -5.83 -15.64 -20.07
CA LEU A 504 -6.66 -14.49 -19.76
C LEU A 504 -5.77 -13.35 -19.27
N ASN A 505 -6.05 -12.13 -19.74
CA ASN A 505 -5.38 -10.92 -19.24
C ASN A 505 -5.90 -10.54 -17.84
N GLU A 506 -5.29 -9.53 -17.21
CA GLU A 506 -5.61 -9.12 -15.83
C GLU A 506 -7.09 -8.83 -15.60
N ASP A 507 -7.77 -8.22 -16.59
CA ASP A 507 -9.21 -7.89 -16.51
C ASP A 507 -10.09 -8.93 -17.19
N ALA A 508 -9.51 -10.01 -17.72
CA ALA A 508 -10.16 -10.99 -18.59
C ALA A 508 -10.97 -10.31 -19.71
N SER A 509 -10.51 -9.14 -20.22
CA SER A 509 -11.20 -8.36 -21.26
C SER A 509 -11.13 -9.00 -22.64
N ASN A 510 -10.31 -10.04 -22.80
CA ASN A 510 -10.22 -10.86 -24.01
C ASN A 510 -11.30 -11.94 -24.14
N VAL A 511 -12.25 -12.01 -23.19
CA VAL A 511 -13.45 -12.83 -23.24
C VAL A 511 -14.69 -11.99 -22.90
N SER A 512 -15.86 -12.33 -23.49
CA SER A 512 -17.09 -11.59 -23.21
C SER A 512 -17.64 -11.86 -21.81
N GLN A 513 -18.52 -10.97 -21.31
CA GLN A 513 -19.12 -11.12 -19.97
C GLN A 513 -19.88 -12.45 -19.82
N GLY A 514 -20.63 -12.87 -20.85
CA GLY A 514 -21.32 -14.17 -20.83
C GLY A 514 -20.35 -15.36 -20.84
N GLN A 515 -19.20 -15.24 -21.54
CA GLN A 515 -18.15 -16.26 -21.49
C GLN A 515 -17.49 -16.35 -20.11
N LYS A 516 -17.20 -15.21 -19.46
CA LYS A 516 -16.72 -15.19 -18.07
C LYS A 516 -17.67 -15.92 -17.14
N GLN A 517 -18.98 -15.69 -17.29
CA GLN A 517 -19.99 -16.32 -16.45
C GLN A 517 -20.05 -17.84 -16.67
N LEU A 518 -19.96 -18.33 -17.92
CA LEU A 518 -19.88 -19.75 -18.20
C LEU A 518 -18.62 -20.41 -17.59
N LEU A 519 -17.47 -19.71 -17.58
CA LEU A 519 -16.24 -20.19 -16.92
C LEU A 519 -16.39 -20.28 -15.40
N THR A 520 -17.03 -19.29 -14.77
CA THR A 520 -17.29 -19.34 -13.31
C THR A 520 -18.31 -20.41 -12.93
N ILE A 521 -19.31 -20.68 -13.80
CA ILE A 521 -20.22 -21.82 -13.61
C ILE A 521 -19.47 -23.15 -13.76
N ALA A 522 -18.55 -23.28 -14.75
CA ALA A 522 -17.72 -24.47 -14.89
C ALA A 522 -16.84 -24.72 -13.65
N ARG A 523 -16.29 -23.65 -13.05
CA ARG A 523 -15.56 -23.70 -11.78
C ARG A 523 -16.43 -24.25 -10.64
N ALA A 524 -17.66 -23.78 -10.52
CA ALA A 524 -18.61 -24.23 -9.50
C ALA A 524 -19.07 -25.68 -9.73
N ILE A 525 -19.25 -26.11 -10.99
CA ILE A 525 -19.56 -27.51 -11.30
C ILE A 525 -18.40 -28.43 -10.91
N LEU A 526 -17.16 -28.03 -11.18
CA LEU A 526 -15.96 -28.80 -10.85
C LEU A 526 -15.76 -28.92 -9.32
N ALA A 527 -16.11 -27.90 -8.56
CA ALA A 527 -16.01 -27.86 -7.10
C ALA A 527 -16.96 -28.87 -6.44
N ASP A 528 -18.12 -29.14 -7.05
CA ASP A 528 -19.13 -30.14 -6.65
C ASP A 528 -19.67 -29.98 -5.22
N ASN A 529 -19.87 -28.73 -4.78
CA ASN A 529 -20.36 -28.44 -3.41
C ASN A 529 -21.87 -28.76 -3.27
N PRO A 530 -22.33 -29.26 -2.08
CA PRO A 530 -23.72 -29.64 -1.85
C PRO A 530 -24.70 -28.48 -1.73
N ILE A 531 -24.23 -27.31 -1.30
CA ILE A 531 -25.04 -26.09 -1.17
C ILE A 531 -24.52 -25.04 -2.16
N LEU A 532 -25.40 -24.40 -2.89
CA LEU A 532 -25.05 -23.40 -3.88
C LEU A 532 -25.64 -22.03 -3.54
N ILE A 533 -24.86 -21.00 -3.81
CA ILE A 533 -25.26 -19.59 -3.74
C ILE A 533 -25.07 -18.97 -5.10
N LEU A 534 -26.16 -18.53 -5.71
CA LEU A 534 -26.18 -17.96 -7.05
C LEU A 534 -26.67 -16.51 -6.99
N ASP A 535 -25.80 -15.56 -7.35
CA ASP A 535 -26.20 -14.14 -7.51
C ASP A 535 -26.37 -13.84 -9.00
N GLU A 536 -27.63 -13.78 -9.43
CA GLU A 536 -28.02 -13.76 -10.83
C GLU A 536 -28.21 -12.33 -11.35
N ALA A 537 -27.14 -11.69 -11.85
CA ALA A 537 -27.27 -10.45 -12.60
C ALA A 537 -26.59 -10.55 -13.97
N THR A 538 -27.39 -10.66 -15.02
CA THR A 538 -26.92 -10.76 -16.42
C THR A 538 -27.47 -9.64 -17.29
N SER A 539 -27.39 -8.41 -16.86
CA SER A 539 -27.94 -7.24 -17.57
C SER A 539 -27.22 -6.87 -18.90
N SER A 540 -26.18 -7.62 -19.31
CA SER A 540 -25.30 -7.24 -20.43
C SER A 540 -24.92 -8.41 -21.34
N VAL A 541 -25.75 -9.47 -21.44
CA VAL A 541 -25.44 -10.68 -22.21
C VAL A 541 -26.48 -10.84 -23.34
N ASP A 542 -26.03 -11.27 -24.53
CA ASP A 542 -26.91 -11.57 -25.64
C ASP A 542 -27.85 -12.76 -25.35
N THR A 543 -29.03 -12.77 -25.93
CA THR A 543 -30.09 -13.76 -25.69
C THR A 543 -29.64 -15.22 -25.92
N ARG A 544 -28.75 -15.47 -26.87
CA ARG A 544 -28.27 -16.83 -27.16
C ARG A 544 -27.33 -17.35 -26.06
N THR A 545 -26.45 -16.48 -25.58
CA THR A 545 -25.55 -16.80 -24.47
C THR A 545 -26.32 -16.90 -23.16
N GLU A 546 -27.36 -16.10 -22.98
CA GLU A 546 -28.27 -16.17 -21.85
C GLU A 546 -28.94 -17.54 -21.71
N VAL A 547 -29.48 -18.09 -22.78
CA VAL A 547 -30.06 -19.45 -22.79
C VAL A 547 -29.01 -20.52 -22.40
N ARG A 548 -27.75 -20.36 -22.82
CA ARG A 548 -26.67 -21.28 -22.41
C ARG A 548 -26.34 -21.16 -20.93
N ILE A 549 -26.27 -19.95 -20.42
CA ILE A 549 -26.05 -19.69 -19.00
C ILE A 549 -27.16 -20.33 -18.16
N GLN A 550 -28.42 -20.15 -18.56
CA GLN A 550 -29.55 -20.74 -17.85
C GLN A 550 -29.45 -22.28 -17.82
N LYS A 551 -29.15 -22.93 -18.95
CA LYS A 551 -28.95 -24.38 -19.00
C LYS A 551 -27.76 -24.83 -18.14
N ALA A 552 -26.68 -24.06 -18.08
CA ALA A 552 -25.54 -24.34 -17.25
C ALA A 552 -25.87 -24.24 -15.75
N LEU A 553 -26.64 -23.22 -15.36
CA LEU A 553 -27.15 -23.08 -13.99
C LEU A 553 -28.13 -24.21 -13.63
N ASP A 554 -29.03 -24.60 -14.52
CA ASP A 554 -29.94 -25.74 -14.28
C ASP A 554 -29.18 -27.04 -14.08
N ASN A 555 -28.10 -27.27 -14.84
CA ASN A 555 -27.21 -28.41 -14.62
C ASN A 555 -26.46 -28.32 -13.28
N LEU A 556 -25.94 -27.15 -12.91
CA LEU A 556 -25.24 -26.91 -11.65
C LEU A 556 -26.14 -27.17 -10.45
N MET A 557 -27.41 -26.72 -10.48
CA MET A 557 -28.36 -26.85 -9.37
C MET A 557 -28.94 -28.25 -9.17
N ARG A 558 -28.75 -29.17 -10.11
CA ARG A 558 -29.39 -30.50 -10.05
C ARG A 558 -28.91 -31.30 -8.85
N GLY A 559 -29.87 -31.64 -7.96
CA GLY A 559 -29.59 -32.45 -6.76
C GLY A 559 -28.89 -31.68 -5.63
N ARG A 560 -28.77 -30.35 -5.71
CA ARG A 560 -28.12 -29.52 -4.72
C ARG A 560 -29.05 -28.47 -4.15
N THR A 561 -28.91 -28.17 -2.87
CA THR A 561 -29.64 -27.07 -2.23
C THR A 561 -29.13 -25.74 -2.78
N SER A 562 -30.02 -24.92 -3.34
CA SER A 562 -29.59 -23.73 -4.11
C SER A 562 -30.29 -22.47 -3.65
N PHE A 563 -29.54 -21.49 -3.14
CA PHE A 563 -30.03 -20.16 -2.81
C PHE A 563 -29.74 -19.23 -3.98
N ILE A 564 -30.77 -18.61 -4.53
CA ILE A 564 -30.70 -17.81 -5.74
C ILE A 564 -31.19 -16.39 -5.44
N ILE A 565 -30.32 -15.38 -5.54
CA ILE A 565 -30.76 -13.98 -5.57
C ILE A 565 -31.31 -13.74 -6.97
N ALA A 566 -32.64 -13.90 -7.10
CA ALA A 566 -33.28 -13.94 -8.39
C ALA A 566 -33.60 -12.53 -8.92
N HIS A 567 -33.09 -12.24 -10.11
CA HIS A 567 -33.42 -11.05 -10.90
C HIS A 567 -34.12 -11.41 -12.21
N ARG A 568 -34.40 -12.72 -12.48
CA ARG A 568 -35.03 -13.22 -13.68
C ARG A 568 -36.29 -13.95 -13.36
N LEU A 569 -37.29 -13.72 -14.24
CA LEU A 569 -38.59 -14.33 -14.14
C LEU A 569 -38.56 -15.87 -14.22
N SER A 570 -37.75 -16.42 -15.14
CA SER A 570 -37.61 -17.87 -15.30
C SER A 570 -37.08 -18.57 -14.04
N THR A 571 -36.13 -17.98 -13.39
CA THR A 571 -35.52 -18.52 -12.16
C THR A 571 -36.49 -18.45 -10.99
N ILE A 572 -37.23 -17.34 -10.84
CA ILE A 572 -38.23 -17.16 -9.79
C ILE A 572 -39.36 -18.18 -9.97
N ARG A 573 -39.86 -18.35 -11.21
CA ARG A 573 -40.98 -19.24 -11.53
C ARG A 573 -40.68 -20.71 -11.27
N ASN A 574 -39.42 -21.13 -11.47
CA ASN A 574 -39.00 -22.51 -11.37
C ASN A 574 -38.42 -22.84 -9.96
N ALA A 575 -38.50 -21.94 -9.00
CA ALA A 575 -38.08 -22.16 -7.64
C ALA A 575 -39.11 -22.99 -6.85
N ASP A 576 -38.61 -23.90 -5.99
CA ASP A 576 -39.48 -24.70 -5.12
C ASP A 576 -39.99 -23.87 -3.93
N LEU A 577 -39.21 -22.86 -3.50
CA LEU A 577 -39.58 -21.93 -2.46
C LEU A 577 -39.13 -20.52 -2.84
N ILE A 578 -40.04 -19.57 -2.74
CA ILE A 578 -39.74 -18.14 -2.92
C ILE A 578 -39.83 -17.46 -1.56
N LEU A 579 -38.76 -16.77 -1.16
CA LEU A 579 -38.69 -15.93 0.03
C LEU A 579 -38.74 -14.47 -0.41
N VAL A 580 -39.82 -13.78 -0.07
CA VAL A 580 -40.03 -12.38 -0.42
C VAL A 580 -39.57 -11.49 0.71
N MET A 581 -38.50 -10.75 0.47
CA MET A 581 -37.88 -9.86 1.46
C MET A 581 -38.29 -8.41 1.27
N LYS A 582 -38.62 -7.73 2.36
CA LYS A 582 -38.83 -6.30 2.41
C LYS A 582 -38.36 -5.77 3.77
N ASP A 583 -37.60 -4.69 3.75
CA ASP A 583 -37.10 -4.00 4.94
C ASP A 583 -36.41 -4.91 5.98
N GLY A 584 -35.76 -5.98 5.50
CA GLY A 584 -34.99 -6.90 6.33
C GLY A 584 -35.77 -8.10 6.88
N ASP A 585 -37.05 -8.24 6.53
CA ASP A 585 -37.91 -9.34 6.98
C ASP A 585 -38.41 -10.16 5.79
N ILE A 586 -38.78 -11.43 6.02
CA ILE A 586 -39.58 -12.23 5.10
C ILE A 586 -41.04 -11.84 5.28
N ILE A 587 -41.63 -11.19 4.28
CA ILE A 587 -43.07 -10.79 4.32
C ILE A 587 -44.01 -11.82 3.70
N GLU A 588 -43.50 -12.63 2.76
CA GLU A 588 -44.25 -13.69 2.08
C GLU A 588 -43.31 -14.84 1.76
N GLN A 589 -43.84 -16.09 1.81
CA GLN A 589 -43.08 -17.28 1.39
C GLN A 589 -44.04 -18.32 0.78
N GLY A 590 -43.57 -19.03 -0.23
CA GLY A 590 -44.37 -20.05 -0.93
C GLY A 590 -43.91 -20.31 -2.34
N THR A 591 -44.68 -21.07 -3.11
CA THR A 591 -44.43 -21.27 -4.55
C THR A 591 -44.90 -20.07 -5.37
N HIS A 592 -44.47 -19.97 -6.60
CA HIS A 592 -44.89 -18.93 -7.53
C HIS A 592 -46.43 -18.83 -7.66
N GLU A 593 -47.10 -19.98 -7.80
CA GLU A 593 -48.55 -20.01 -7.95
C GLU A 593 -49.29 -19.59 -6.67
N GLN A 594 -48.78 -20.03 -5.50
CA GLN A 594 -49.36 -19.66 -4.21
C GLN A 594 -49.25 -18.15 -3.95
N LEU A 595 -48.09 -17.57 -4.20
CA LEU A 595 -47.85 -16.15 -3.98
C LEU A 595 -48.63 -15.24 -4.95
N LEU A 596 -48.77 -15.64 -6.21
CA LEU A 596 -49.64 -14.92 -7.14
C LEU A 596 -51.12 -14.96 -6.74
N ALA A 597 -51.58 -16.12 -6.23
CA ALA A 597 -52.98 -16.28 -5.79
C ALA A 597 -53.27 -15.42 -4.53
N GLN A 598 -52.30 -15.16 -3.69
CA GLN A 598 -52.43 -14.28 -2.52
C GLN A 598 -52.61 -12.81 -2.87
N LYS A 599 -52.25 -12.39 -4.10
CA LYS A 599 -52.33 -11.00 -4.59
C LYS A 599 -51.64 -10.01 -3.64
N GLY A 600 -50.52 -10.45 -2.99
CA GLY A 600 -49.73 -9.68 -2.05
C GLY A 600 -48.60 -8.92 -2.74
N PHE A 601 -47.60 -8.57 -1.95
CA PHE A 601 -46.43 -7.82 -2.40
C PHE A 601 -45.66 -8.50 -3.55
N TYR A 602 -45.57 -9.84 -3.50
CA TYR A 602 -44.98 -10.62 -4.59
C TYR A 602 -45.73 -10.43 -5.91
N ALA A 603 -47.06 -10.49 -5.91
CA ALA A 603 -47.84 -10.28 -7.10
C ALA A 603 -47.68 -8.87 -7.66
N ASP A 604 -47.64 -7.86 -6.80
CA ASP A 604 -47.38 -6.47 -7.24
C ASP A 604 -45.97 -6.30 -7.82
N LEU A 605 -44.94 -6.90 -7.19
CA LEU A 605 -43.58 -6.89 -7.69
C LEU A 605 -43.46 -7.61 -9.02
N TYR A 606 -44.10 -8.76 -9.16
CA TYR A 606 -44.14 -9.54 -10.39
C TYR A 606 -44.78 -8.75 -11.54
N ASN A 607 -45.98 -8.19 -11.33
CA ASN A 607 -46.71 -7.44 -12.33
C ASN A 607 -45.96 -6.16 -12.76
N SER A 608 -45.38 -5.45 -11.78
CA SER A 608 -44.66 -4.21 -12.08
C SER A 608 -43.32 -4.41 -12.83
N GLN A 609 -42.68 -5.55 -12.68
CA GLN A 609 -41.37 -5.81 -13.30
C GLN A 609 -41.44 -6.65 -14.58
N PHE A 610 -42.47 -7.45 -14.74
CA PHE A 610 -42.50 -8.51 -15.75
C PHE A 610 -43.74 -8.51 -16.69
N GLU A 611 -44.86 -7.86 -16.31
CA GLU A 611 -46.04 -7.77 -17.18
C GLU A 611 -45.93 -6.68 -18.27
N GLU A 612 -45.10 -5.64 -18.10
CA GLU A 612 -44.88 -4.64 -19.16
C GLU A 612 -44.08 -5.18 -20.38
N ASN A 613 -43.54 -6.41 -20.33
CA ASN A 613 -42.69 -7.03 -21.35
C ASN A 613 -43.30 -8.32 -21.95
N ALA A 614 -44.59 -8.62 -21.75
CA ALA A 614 -45.26 -9.79 -22.31
C ALA A 614 -46.08 -9.48 -23.59
#